data_8af3d43af493cc36deb248ceacfaee79
#
_entry.id   8af3d43af493cc36deb248ceacfaee79
#
_cell.length_a   1.000
_cell.length_b   1.000
_cell.length_c   1.000
_cell.angle_alpha   90.00
_cell.angle_beta   90.00
_cell.angle_gamma   90.00
#
_symmetry.space_group_name_H-M   'P 1'
#
loop_
_entity.id
_entity.type
_entity.pdbx_description
1 polymer ?
#
loop_
_entity_poly.entity_id
_entity_poly.type
_entity_poly.pdbx_seq_one_letter_code
_entity_poly.pdbx_strand_id
1 'polypeptide(L)'
;IFPGSVGTPIGKTGKTVSSIRNLDFFPVVIRFGKNEQELFIAEEESRTMVFDIHTGKKIKELTGELSAVNTGKSWPEKYLLSFTPGAHFVWDAHTLKPLYTFYTIDSAGYFTRTPDGYYMCTPGAARMLHYVTKENDIITFDQLDIKYNRPDKVLEYIGNDDTALIRSYRRAYEKRIKRLGIDTAAFNQSYKVPVAELANSAAISYLQNNNRLQLRIKASDEDRVLDRLHVFINDVPFFGKKGIDLRHRKSKTLDTTISITLAPGENNITASVMNSNGMESYRKPKPVFYQPAAAVGEKLYFIGIGIDEFRESEYNLKYSVKDIRNLAETFKKKYGSRISIDTLFNSQVTASAVTRLKDKLKQSNENDKVIVAYSGHGLLSKDLDYYLSTYNVSFSNPEENGLPYEEFENLLDNIPARKKLMLIDACHSGEVDKEEMLVMNKTADSLGLSKGIIIDQPQQQ
;
A
#
# COMPACT_ATOMS: atom_id res chain seq x y z
N ILE A 1 25.27 -44.86 -3.75
CA ILE A 1 24.07 -44.01 -3.57
C ILE A 1 23.04 -44.60 -4.53
N PHE A 2 22.06 -45.32 -3.99
CA PHE A 2 20.99 -45.90 -4.84
C PHE A 2 19.96 -44.81 -5.09
N PRO A 3 19.46 -44.60 -6.32
CA PRO A 3 18.29 -43.77 -6.58
C PRO A 3 17.12 -44.37 -5.81
N GLY A 4 16.46 -43.52 -5.00
CA GLY A 4 15.44 -43.94 -4.08
C GLY A 4 14.27 -44.66 -4.72
N SER A 5 13.93 -45.82 -4.28
CA SER A 5 12.62 -46.44 -4.53
C SER A 5 11.85 -46.45 -3.23
N VAL A 6 10.66 -45.91 -3.24
CA VAL A 6 9.72 -46.01 -2.12
C VAL A 6 8.76 -47.16 -2.39
N GLY A 7 8.85 -48.22 -1.57
CA GLY A 7 7.82 -49.23 -1.53
C GLY A 7 6.56 -48.65 -0.89
N THR A 8 5.42 -48.76 -1.54
CA THR A 8 4.14 -48.38 -0.93
C THR A 8 3.83 -49.22 0.28
N PRO A 9 3.12 -48.64 1.26
CA PRO A 9 2.83 -49.31 2.52
C PRO A 9 2.15 -50.65 2.34
N ILE A 10 2.54 -51.53 3.21
CA ILE A 10 2.00 -52.86 3.35
C ILE A 10 0.55 -52.72 3.77
N GLY A 11 -0.41 -53.06 2.93
CA GLY A 11 -1.80 -53.21 3.34
C GLY A 11 -1.92 -54.19 4.49
N LYS A 12 -3.09 -54.27 5.15
CA LYS A 12 -3.37 -55.23 6.25
C LYS A 12 -2.98 -56.68 5.93
N THR A 13 -2.73 -57.01 4.68
CA THR A 13 -2.33 -58.32 4.17
C THR A 13 -0.82 -58.52 4.01
N GLY A 14 0.01 -57.47 4.27
CA GLY A 14 1.45 -57.55 4.07
C GLY A 14 1.93 -57.58 2.61
N LYS A 15 1.03 -57.33 1.64
CA LYS A 15 1.38 -57.34 0.21
C LYS A 15 1.66 -55.90 -0.29
N THR A 16 2.69 -55.76 -1.11
CA THR A 16 2.99 -54.51 -1.80
C THR A 16 1.86 -54.20 -2.82
N VAL A 17 1.21 -53.04 -2.66
CA VAL A 17 0.13 -52.62 -3.55
C VAL A 17 0.69 -52.04 -4.87
N SER A 18 1.72 -51.22 -4.79
CA SER A 18 2.46 -50.67 -5.93
C SER A 18 3.88 -50.25 -5.52
N SER A 19 4.70 -49.88 -6.50
CA SER A 19 6.04 -49.36 -6.21
C SER A 19 6.31 -48.14 -7.03
N ILE A 20 6.80 -47.06 -6.38
CA ILE A 20 7.29 -45.86 -7.06
C ILE A 20 8.79 -46.00 -7.24
N ARG A 21 9.26 -45.98 -8.48
CA ARG A 21 10.68 -46.20 -8.82
C ARG A 21 11.23 -44.95 -9.53
N ASN A 22 12.55 -44.79 -9.51
CA ASN A 22 13.25 -43.73 -10.23
C ASN A 22 12.88 -42.33 -9.76
N LEU A 23 12.79 -42.14 -8.43
CA LEU A 23 12.76 -40.78 -7.88
C LEU A 23 14.10 -40.10 -8.19
N ASP A 24 14.05 -38.92 -8.75
CA ASP A 24 15.20 -38.08 -9.09
C ASP A 24 15.71 -37.27 -7.88
N PHE A 25 15.19 -37.55 -6.68
CA PHE A 25 15.49 -36.87 -5.44
C PHE A 25 15.48 -37.83 -4.24
N PHE A 26 16.01 -37.38 -3.11
CA PHE A 26 16.02 -38.10 -1.86
C PHE A 26 14.77 -37.74 -1.02
N PRO A 27 13.87 -38.68 -0.75
CA PRO A 27 12.66 -38.40 0.00
C PRO A 27 12.97 -38.20 1.49
N VAL A 28 12.53 -37.05 2.05
CA VAL A 28 12.67 -36.77 3.50
C VAL A 28 11.35 -36.93 4.24
N VAL A 29 10.22 -36.74 3.57
CA VAL A 29 8.88 -36.94 4.15
C VAL A 29 8.03 -37.78 3.21
N ILE A 30 7.35 -38.78 3.76
CA ILE A 30 6.38 -39.59 3.05
C ILE A 30 5.09 -39.65 3.87
N ARG A 31 3.95 -39.30 3.25
CA ARG A 31 2.64 -39.25 3.90
C ARG A 31 1.53 -39.70 2.97
N PHE A 32 0.50 -40.29 3.58
CA PHE A 32 -0.75 -40.58 2.89
C PHE A 32 -1.62 -39.31 2.79
N GLY A 33 -2.30 -39.15 1.67
CA GLY A 33 -3.41 -38.22 1.52
C GLY A 33 -4.60 -38.66 2.38
N LYS A 34 -5.58 -37.76 2.53
CA LYS A 34 -6.72 -37.92 3.44
C LYS A 34 -7.57 -39.17 3.17
N ASN A 35 -7.68 -39.58 1.91
CA ASN A 35 -8.47 -40.72 1.44
C ASN A 35 -7.62 -41.99 1.23
N GLU A 36 -6.35 -41.97 1.67
CA GLU A 36 -5.42 -43.07 1.47
C GLU A 36 -5.23 -43.50 0.00
N GLN A 37 -5.63 -42.66 -0.96
CA GLN A 37 -5.47 -42.90 -2.39
C GLN A 37 -4.25 -42.19 -2.98
N GLU A 38 -3.73 -41.21 -2.25
CA GLU A 38 -2.60 -40.37 -2.65
C GLU A 38 -1.43 -40.56 -1.71
N LEU A 39 -0.23 -40.52 -2.25
CA LEU A 39 1.02 -40.54 -1.50
C LEU A 39 1.79 -39.26 -1.79
N PHE A 40 2.06 -38.50 -0.75
CA PHE A 40 2.89 -37.29 -0.81
C PHE A 40 4.32 -37.67 -0.45
N ILE A 41 5.27 -37.33 -1.31
CA ILE A 41 6.70 -37.56 -1.14
C ILE A 41 7.40 -36.23 -1.30
N ALA A 42 7.96 -35.71 -0.18
CA ALA A 42 8.64 -34.42 -0.17
C ALA A 42 10.15 -34.57 -0.23
N GLU A 43 10.77 -33.67 -0.99
CA GLU A 43 12.19 -33.34 -0.98
C GLU A 43 12.46 -32.18 -0.01
N GLU A 44 13.58 -32.18 0.66
CA GLU A 44 13.95 -31.16 1.65
C GLU A 44 13.88 -29.74 1.04
N GLU A 45 13.10 -28.89 1.68
CA GLU A 45 12.93 -27.45 1.37
C GLU A 45 12.63 -27.08 -0.10
N SER A 46 12.25 -28.06 -0.93
CA SER A 46 12.17 -27.88 -2.38
C SER A 46 10.78 -28.10 -2.93
N ARG A 47 10.35 -29.37 -3.00
CA ARG A 47 9.10 -29.75 -3.66
C ARG A 47 8.46 -30.98 -3.02
N THR A 48 7.16 -31.14 -3.24
CA THR A 48 6.40 -32.32 -2.83
C THR A 48 5.74 -32.94 -4.06
N MET A 49 6.03 -34.19 -4.34
CA MET A 49 5.37 -34.96 -5.40
C MET A 49 4.18 -35.72 -4.84
N VAL A 50 3.09 -35.73 -5.59
CA VAL A 50 1.87 -36.45 -5.24
C VAL A 50 1.69 -37.59 -6.24
N PHE A 51 1.54 -38.81 -5.70
CA PHE A 51 1.37 -40.04 -6.48
C PHE A 51 0.05 -40.71 -6.17
N ASP A 52 -0.55 -41.33 -7.17
CA ASP A 52 -1.65 -42.27 -6.99
C ASP A 52 -1.10 -43.59 -6.44
N ILE A 53 -1.66 -44.08 -5.34
CA ILE A 53 -1.16 -45.27 -4.65
C ILE A 53 -1.37 -46.53 -5.47
N HIS A 54 -2.48 -46.65 -6.21
CA HIS A 54 -2.84 -47.85 -6.95
C HIS A 54 -2.04 -48.02 -8.23
N THR A 55 -1.79 -46.90 -8.91
CA THR A 55 -1.08 -46.89 -10.19
C THR A 55 0.40 -46.58 -10.09
N GLY A 56 0.85 -45.97 -8.99
CA GLY A 56 2.21 -45.47 -8.81
C GLY A 56 2.54 -44.26 -9.71
N LYS A 57 1.56 -43.67 -10.40
CA LYS A 57 1.78 -42.53 -11.30
C LYS A 57 1.80 -41.21 -10.55
N LYS A 58 2.69 -40.28 -10.96
CA LYS A 58 2.68 -38.93 -10.46
C LYS A 58 1.42 -38.18 -10.90
N ILE A 59 0.67 -37.67 -9.93
CA ILE A 59 -0.53 -36.86 -10.13
C ILE A 59 -0.14 -35.41 -10.30
N LYS A 60 0.75 -34.91 -9.39
CA LYS A 60 1.08 -33.48 -9.31
C LYS A 60 2.42 -33.25 -8.61
N GLU A 61 2.94 -32.05 -8.78
CA GLU A 61 4.07 -31.49 -8.05
C GLU A 61 3.65 -30.20 -7.37
N LEU A 62 3.95 -30.08 -6.09
CA LEU A 62 3.68 -28.89 -5.26
C LEU A 62 5.02 -28.24 -4.93
N THR A 63 5.05 -26.91 -4.92
CA THR A 63 6.21 -26.15 -4.47
C THR A 63 6.38 -26.29 -2.96
N GLY A 64 7.60 -26.52 -2.49
CA GLY A 64 7.95 -26.61 -1.08
C GLY A 64 7.77 -27.97 -0.46
N GLU A 65 8.40 -28.16 0.68
CA GLU A 65 8.28 -29.33 1.51
C GLU A 65 6.93 -29.37 2.24
N LEU A 66 6.31 -30.54 2.32
CA LEU A 66 5.03 -30.70 3.01
C LEU A 66 5.19 -30.49 4.52
N SER A 67 4.44 -29.55 5.10
CA SER A 67 4.49 -29.29 6.53
C SER A 67 4.01 -30.48 7.37
N ALA A 68 4.77 -30.77 8.44
CA ALA A 68 4.38 -31.75 9.46
C ALA A 68 3.11 -31.35 10.24
N VAL A 69 2.77 -30.07 10.23
CA VAL A 69 1.69 -29.47 11.04
C VAL A 69 0.28 -29.84 10.54
N ASN A 70 0.15 -30.33 9.30
CA ASN A 70 -1.15 -30.72 8.72
C ASN A 70 -1.81 -31.95 9.36
N THR A 71 -1.21 -32.57 10.40
CA THR A 71 -1.79 -33.68 11.14
C THR A 71 -2.46 -33.27 12.46
N GLY A 72 -2.43 -31.96 12.80
CA GLY A 72 -3.01 -31.44 14.04
C GLY A 72 -4.44 -30.90 13.86
N LYS A 73 -5.27 -31.04 14.91
CA LYS A 73 -6.66 -30.57 14.98
C LYS A 73 -6.86 -29.03 14.80
N SER A 74 -5.81 -28.25 14.56
CA SER A 74 -5.84 -26.77 14.57
C SER A 74 -6.04 -26.11 13.20
N TRP A 75 -5.94 -26.86 12.10
CA TRP A 75 -6.19 -26.32 10.74
C TRP A 75 -7.38 -27.04 10.09
N PRO A 76 -8.26 -26.30 9.40
CA PRO A 76 -9.35 -26.93 8.67
C PRO A 76 -8.82 -27.96 7.68
N GLU A 77 -9.42 -29.15 7.66
CA GLU A 77 -9.03 -30.28 6.82
C GLU A 77 -9.06 -29.99 5.29
N LYS A 78 -9.57 -28.81 4.91
CA LYS A 78 -9.64 -28.35 3.52
C LYS A 78 -8.32 -27.79 2.97
N TYR A 79 -7.32 -27.54 3.83
CA TYR A 79 -6.05 -26.94 3.44
C TYR A 79 -4.88 -27.91 3.54
N LEU A 80 -3.96 -27.80 2.59
CA LEU A 80 -2.65 -28.43 2.62
C LEU A 80 -1.59 -27.34 2.65
N LEU A 81 -0.58 -27.51 3.50
CA LEU A 81 0.52 -26.56 3.65
C LEU A 81 1.82 -27.19 3.17
N SER A 82 2.56 -26.44 2.35
CA SER A 82 3.96 -26.70 2.07
C SER A 82 4.77 -25.43 2.29
N PHE A 83 6.07 -25.54 2.48
CA PHE A 83 6.93 -24.41 2.79
C PHE A 83 8.30 -24.53 2.14
N THR A 84 8.92 -23.38 1.93
CA THR A 84 10.35 -23.19 1.68
C THR A 84 10.86 -22.15 2.69
N PRO A 85 12.17 -21.95 2.86
CA PRO A 85 12.66 -20.88 3.70
C PRO A 85 12.04 -19.53 3.34
N GLY A 86 11.30 -18.92 4.28
CA GLY A 86 10.63 -17.62 4.13
C GLY A 86 9.29 -17.62 3.37
N ALA A 87 8.83 -18.75 2.83
CA ALA A 87 7.54 -18.83 2.13
C ALA A 87 6.70 -20.03 2.55
N HIS A 88 5.41 -19.78 2.74
CA HIS A 88 4.39 -20.80 3.03
C HIS A 88 3.38 -20.84 1.90
N PHE A 89 3.18 -22.00 1.32
CA PHE A 89 2.23 -22.23 0.22
C PHE A 89 0.99 -22.93 0.77
N VAL A 90 -0.17 -22.39 0.50
CA VAL A 90 -1.46 -22.94 0.91
C VAL A 90 -2.19 -23.47 -0.31
N TRP A 91 -2.62 -24.72 -0.22
CA TRP A 91 -3.29 -25.44 -1.29
C TRP A 91 -4.65 -25.93 -0.83
N ASP A 92 -5.59 -26.04 -1.74
CA ASP A 92 -6.82 -26.78 -1.49
C ASP A 92 -6.48 -28.28 -1.40
N ALA A 93 -6.82 -28.90 -0.28
CA ALA A 93 -6.43 -30.27 0.00
C ALA A 93 -7.14 -31.33 -0.90
N HIS A 94 -8.27 -30.97 -1.54
CA HIS A 94 -9.02 -31.88 -2.41
C HIS A 94 -8.60 -31.74 -3.86
N THR A 95 -8.43 -30.49 -4.32
CA THR A 95 -8.14 -30.22 -5.73
C THR A 95 -6.65 -30.01 -6.00
N LEU A 96 -5.85 -29.90 -4.96
CA LEU A 96 -4.42 -29.56 -5.00
C LEU A 96 -4.14 -28.26 -5.78
N LYS A 97 -5.13 -27.36 -5.86
CA LYS A 97 -4.94 -26.05 -6.49
C LYS A 97 -4.29 -25.10 -5.49
N PRO A 98 -3.34 -24.24 -5.94
CA PRO A 98 -2.77 -23.21 -5.07
C PRO A 98 -3.87 -22.22 -4.73
N LEU A 99 -3.96 -21.85 -3.44
CA LEU A 99 -4.87 -20.82 -2.92
C LEU A 99 -4.14 -19.52 -2.72
N TYR A 100 -3.05 -19.53 -1.99
CA TYR A 100 -2.20 -18.35 -1.79
C TYR A 100 -0.81 -18.73 -1.28
N THR A 101 0.12 -17.78 -1.39
CA THR A 101 1.45 -17.88 -0.79
C THR A 101 1.59 -16.78 0.25
N PHE A 102 2.11 -17.14 1.40
CA PHE A 102 2.38 -16.22 2.49
C PHE A 102 3.89 -16.15 2.73
N TYR A 103 4.44 -14.94 2.74
CA TYR A 103 5.85 -14.67 3.02
C TYR A 103 5.96 -13.93 4.35
N THR A 104 6.81 -14.42 5.24
CA THR A 104 7.27 -13.69 6.43
C THR A 104 8.48 -12.86 6.04
N ILE A 105 8.41 -11.54 6.23
CA ILE A 105 9.48 -10.61 5.89
C ILE A 105 10.38 -10.37 7.10
N ASP A 106 9.76 -10.09 8.24
CA ASP A 106 10.42 -9.93 9.55
C ASP A 106 9.45 -10.31 10.67
N SER A 107 9.72 -9.93 11.91
CA SER A 107 8.89 -10.27 13.08
C SER A 107 7.46 -9.70 13.02
N ALA A 108 7.20 -8.68 12.21
CA ALA A 108 5.89 -8.03 12.07
C ALA A 108 5.45 -7.89 10.60
N GLY A 109 6.39 -7.97 9.66
CA GLY A 109 6.16 -7.79 8.24
C GLY A 109 5.71 -9.07 7.54
N TYR A 110 4.65 -8.97 6.75
CA TYR A 110 4.18 -10.07 5.91
C TYR A 110 3.80 -9.60 4.52
N PHE A 111 3.78 -10.56 3.60
CA PHE A 111 3.30 -10.39 2.23
C PHE A 111 2.50 -11.63 1.83
N THR A 112 1.26 -11.46 1.40
CA THR A 112 0.39 -12.55 0.92
C THR A 112 0.04 -12.31 -0.53
N ARG A 113 0.16 -13.34 -1.37
CA ARG A 113 -0.12 -13.28 -2.80
C ARG A 113 -1.04 -14.41 -3.25
N THR A 114 -2.04 -14.09 -4.07
CA THR A 114 -2.89 -15.07 -4.75
C THR A 114 -2.26 -15.57 -6.05
N PRO A 115 -2.71 -16.71 -6.61
CA PRO A 115 -2.25 -17.20 -7.91
C PRO A 115 -2.48 -16.20 -9.07
N ASP A 116 -3.55 -15.40 -8.98
CA ASP A 116 -3.87 -14.35 -9.96
C ASP A 116 -3.00 -13.09 -9.82
N GLY A 117 -2.07 -13.08 -8.86
CA GLY A 117 -1.11 -12.01 -8.65
C GLY A 117 -1.58 -10.90 -7.70
N TYR A 118 -2.83 -10.92 -7.21
CA TYR A 118 -3.27 -9.97 -6.19
C TYR A 118 -2.49 -10.17 -4.90
N TYR A 119 -2.16 -9.06 -4.22
CA TYR A 119 -1.43 -9.13 -2.98
C TYR A 119 -2.00 -8.23 -1.88
N MET A 120 -1.64 -8.57 -0.67
CA MET A 120 -1.85 -7.82 0.56
C MET A 120 -0.57 -7.91 1.38
N CYS A 121 -0.11 -6.80 1.96
CA CYS A 121 1.10 -6.78 2.76
C CYS A 121 1.05 -5.71 3.84
N THR A 122 1.94 -5.84 4.83
CA THR A 122 2.21 -4.75 5.77
C THR A 122 2.91 -3.57 5.08
N PRO A 123 2.76 -2.34 5.61
CA PRO A 123 3.46 -1.18 5.09
C PRO A 123 4.97 -1.44 4.97
N GLY A 124 5.54 -1.17 3.82
CA GLY A 124 6.97 -1.38 3.55
C GLY A 124 7.37 -2.79 3.10
N ALA A 125 6.61 -3.84 3.40
CA ALA A 125 6.96 -5.21 3.00
C ALA A 125 7.06 -5.37 1.46
N ALA A 126 6.22 -4.66 0.70
CA ALA A 126 6.27 -4.69 -0.76
C ALA A 126 7.62 -4.18 -1.33
N ARG A 127 8.33 -3.33 -0.59
CA ARG A 127 9.65 -2.81 -1.00
C ARG A 127 10.80 -3.81 -0.80
N MET A 128 10.57 -4.84 0.00
CA MET A 128 11.55 -5.90 0.28
C MET A 128 11.54 -7.01 -0.76
N LEU A 129 10.52 -7.04 -1.62
CA LEU A 129 10.29 -8.09 -2.60
C LEU A 129 10.23 -7.53 -4.01
N HIS A 130 10.62 -8.36 -4.99
CA HIS A 130 10.51 -8.05 -6.40
C HIS A 130 10.32 -9.31 -7.23
N TYR A 131 9.78 -9.14 -8.42
CA TYR A 131 9.77 -10.18 -9.44
C TYR A 131 11.05 -10.13 -10.26
N VAL A 132 11.55 -11.29 -10.63
CA VAL A 132 12.59 -11.42 -11.66
C VAL A 132 11.94 -12.09 -12.87
N THR A 133 11.98 -11.43 -14.02
CA THR A 133 11.48 -12.00 -15.28
C THR A 133 12.42 -13.06 -15.82
N LYS A 134 11.98 -13.82 -16.83
CA LYS A 134 12.87 -14.79 -17.51
C LYS A 134 14.03 -14.12 -18.22
N GLU A 135 13.88 -12.88 -18.58
CA GLU A 135 14.88 -11.99 -19.20
C GLU A 135 15.81 -11.33 -18.17
N ASN A 136 15.66 -11.66 -16.87
CA ASN A 136 16.38 -11.09 -15.72
C ASN A 136 16.03 -9.62 -15.42
N ASP A 137 14.91 -9.11 -15.88
CA ASP A 137 14.43 -7.79 -15.49
C ASP A 137 13.82 -7.84 -14.08
N ILE A 138 14.04 -6.79 -13.31
CA ILE A 138 13.48 -6.63 -11.97
C ILE A 138 12.22 -5.77 -12.06
N ILE A 139 11.10 -6.29 -11.57
CA ILE A 139 9.83 -5.56 -11.43
C ILE A 139 9.49 -5.51 -9.95
N THR A 140 9.43 -4.30 -9.38
CA THR A 140 9.05 -4.10 -7.97
C THR A 140 7.53 -4.14 -7.81
N PHE A 141 7.07 -4.45 -6.60
CA PHE A 141 5.63 -4.43 -6.31
C PHE A 141 5.01 -3.03 -6.41
N ASP A 142 5.80 -1.97 -6.16
CA ASP A 142 5.33 -0.59 -6.34
C ASP A 142 4.92 -0.29 -7.80
N GLN A 143 5.58 -0.92 -8.78
CA GLN A 143 5.23 -0.79 -10.20
C GLN A 143 3.89 -1.45 -10.54
N LEU A 144 3.44 -2.39 -9.71
CA LEU A 144 2.23 -3.19 -9.88
C LEU A 144 1.09 -2.75 -8.95
N ASP A 145 1.34 -1.77 -8.07
CA ASP A 145 0.51 -1.43 -6.94
C ASP A 145 -0.94 -1.07 -7.31
N ILE A 146 -1.12 -0.25 -8.35
CA ILE A 146 -2.46 0.18 -8.79
C ILE A 146 -3.36 -0.99 -9.16
N LYS A 147 -2.79 -2.02 -9.74
CA LYS A 147 -3.56 -3.16 -10.26
C LYS A 147 -3.67 -4.30 -9.26
N TYR A 148 -2.58 -4.62 -8.59
CA TYR A 148 -2.46 -5.88 -7.85
C TYR A 148 -2.48 -5.71 -6.33
N ASN A 149 -2.33 -4.51 -5.76
CA ASN A 149 -2.54 -4.28 -4.34
C ASN A 149 -4.04 -4.28 -4.04
N ARG A 150 -4.57 -5.48 -3.79
CA ARG A 150 -5.99 -5.78 -3.65
C ARG A 150 -6.27 -6.66 -2.42
N PRO A 151 -6.15 -6.08 -1.21
CA PRO A 151 -6.45 -6.82 0.03
C PRO A 151 -7.83 -7.48 0.03
N ASP A 152 -8.85 -6.82 -0.56
CA ASP A 152 -10.19 -7.38 -0.72
C ASP A 152 -10.19 -8.71 -1.48
N LYS A 153 -9.42 -8.78 -2.59
CA LYS A 153 -9.30 -9.99 -3.39
C LYS A 153 -8.54 -11.10 -2.67
N VAL A 154 -7.49 -10.73 -1.94
CA VAL A 154 -6.73 -11.69 -1.13
C VAL A 154 -7.61 -12.28 -0.04
N LEU A 155 -8.36 -11.46 0.71
CA LEU A 155 -9.25 -11.91 1.77
C LEU A 155 -10.36 -12.83 1.23
N GLU A 156 -10.95 -12.53 0.06
CA GLU A 156 -11.89 -13.42 -0.62
C GLU A 156 -11.26 -14.77 -0.96
N TYR A 157 -10.02 -14.76 -1.48
CA TYR A 157 -9.30 -15.97 -1.88
C TYR A 157 -8.97 -16.89 -0.70
N ILE A 158 -8.55 -16.31 0.43
CA ILE A 158 -8.26 -17.09 1.65
C ILE A 158 -9.51 -17.55 2.38
N GLY A 159 -10.69 -17.11 1.93
CA GLY A 159 -11.98 -17.48 2.52
C GLY A 159 -12.22 -16.81 3.87
N ASN A 160 -11.78 -15.55 4.02
CA ASN A 160 -12.10 -14.75 5.20
C ASN A 160 -13.61 -14.47 5.23
N ASP A 161 -14.24 -14.65 6.37
CA ASP A 161 -15.68 -14.49 6.58
C ASP A 161 -16.08 -13.07 6.99
N ASP A 162 -15.12 -12.19 7.28
CA ASP A 162 -15.36 -10.79 7.57
C ASP A 162 -15.71 -10.00 6.30
N THR A 163 -17.00 -10.08 5.93
CA THR A 163 -17.52 -9.39 4.74
C THR A 163 -17.49 -7.87 4.87
N ALA A 164 -17.47 -7.31 6.09
CA ALA A 164 -17.38 -5.88 6.32
C ALA A 164 -15.97 -5.38 5.98
N LEU A 165 -14.95 -6.07 6.45
CA LEU A 165 -13.54 -5.80 6.14
C LEU A 165 -13.28 -5.89 4.62
N ILE A 166 -13.77 -6.95 3.97
CA ILE A 166 -13.62 -7.14 2.52
C ILE A 166 -14.26 -5.97 1.75
N ARG A 167 -15.46 -5.55 2.13
CA ARG A 167 -16.14 -4.41 1.52
C ARG A 167 -15.38 -3.10 1.73
N SER A 168 -14.83 -2.88 2.92
CA SER A 168 -14.03 -1.69 3.24
C SER A 168 -12.81 -1.58 2.31
N TYR A 169 -12.01 -2.64 2.17
CA TYR A 169 -10.88 -2.65 1.25
C TYR A 169 -11.30 -2.46 -0.21
N ARG A 170 -12.39 -3.08 -0.65
CA ARG A 170 -12.92 -2.91 -2.00
C ARG A 170 -13.25 -1.46 -2.29
N ARG A 171 -13.97 -0.80 -1.39
CA ARG A 171 -14.33 0.62 -1.52
C ARG A 171 -13.12 1.53 -1.49
N ALA A 172 -12.16 1.27 -0.61
CA ALA A 172 -10.91 2.03 -0.56
C ALA A 172 -10.19 1.97 -1.94
N TYR A 173 -10.14 0.78 -2.54
CA TYR A 173 -9.60 0.61 -3.89
C TYR A 173 -10.41 1.38 -4.94
N GLU A 174 -11.74 1.23 -4.97
CA GLU A 174 -12.62 1.91 -5.93
C GLU A 174 -12.51 3.43 -5.83
N LYS A 175 -12.47 3.98 -4.61
CA LYS A 175 -12.23 5.41 -4.38
C LYS A 175 -10.87 5.86 -4.90
N ARG A 176 -9.83 5.07 -4.65
CA ARG A 176 -8.48 5.34 -5.17
C ARG A 176 -8.48 5.39 -6.69
N ILE A 177 -9.07 4.41 -7.38
CA ILE A 177 -9.19 4.34 -8.82
C ILE A 177 -9.97 5.53 -9.37
N LYS A 178 -11.13 5.84 -8.79
CA LYS A 178 -11.96 6.99 -9.16
C LYS A 178 -11.21 8.31 -8.98
N ARG A 179 -10.53 8.51 -7.86
CA ARG A 179 -9.75 9.72 -7.57
C ARG A 179 -8.62 9.92 -8.57
N LEU A 180 -7.94 8.85 -8.94
CA LEU A 180 -6.89 8.88 -9.95
C LEU A 180 -7.43 8.95 -11.38
N GLY A 181 -8.73 8.69 -11.59
CA GLY A 181 -9.36 8.68 -12.90
C GLY A 181 -8.83 7.56 -13.79
N ILE A 182 -8.58 6.37 -13.22
CA ILE A 182 -8.06 5.21 -13.93
C ILE A 182 -9.23 4.39 -14.47
N ASP A 183 -9.14 3.98 -15.74
CA ASP A 183 -10.08 3.04 -16.36
C ASP A 183 -9.59 1.60 -16.15
N THR A 184 -10.23 0.89 -15.23
CA THR A 184 -9.89 -0.50 -14.94
C THR A 184 -10.36 -1.50 -16.02
N ALA A 185 -11.25 -1.10 -16.91
CA ALA A 185 -11.68 -1.93 -18.04
C ALA A 185 -10.53 -2.18 -19.04
N ALA A 186 -9.52 -1.30 -19.05
CA ALA A 186 -8.32 -1.44 -19.85
C ALA A 186 -7.33 -2.49 -19.31
N PHE A 187 -7.53 -2.98 -18.06
CA PHE A 187 -6.60 -3.91 -17.43
C PHE A 187 -6.67 -5.31 -18.09
N ASN A 188 -5.49 -5.86 -18.33
CA ASN A 188 -5.33 -7.24 -18.81
C ASN A 188 -4.32 -8.00 -17.94
N GLN A 189 -4.03 -9.25 -18.22
CA GLN A 189 -3.13 -10.08 -17.42
C GLN A 189 -1.63 -9.89 -17.74
N SER A 190 -1.26 -8.94 -18.60
CA SER A 190 0.15 -8.65 -18.88
C SER A 190 0.84 -8.01 -17.67
N TYR A 191 2.08 -8.43 -17.40
CA TYR A 191 2.99 -7.86 -16.40
C TYR A 191 4.04 -6.94 -17.03
N LYS A 192 3.94 -6.63 -18.32
CA LYS A 192 4.85 -5.70 -18.97
C LYS A 192 4.68 -4.30 -18.39
N VAL A 193 5.78 -3.72 -17.98
CA VAL A 193 5.85 -2.37 -17.41
C VAL A 193 6.45 -1.40 -18.41
N PRO A 194 6.02 -0.14 -18.43
CA PRO A 194 6.65 0.88 -19.26
C PRO A 194 8.06 1.19 -18.77
N VAL A 195 8.85 1.82 -19.63
CA VAL A 195 10.20 2.31 -19.31
C VAL A 195 10.17 3.83 -19.30
N ALA A 196 10.85 4.43 -18.31
CA ALA A 196 11.07 5.88 -18.26
C ALA A 196 12.51 6.19 -17.84
N GLU A 197 13.07 7.22 -18.44
CA GLU A 197 14.42 7.68 -18.15
C GLU A 197 14.52 9.22 -18.15
N LEU A 198 15.43 9.75 -17.36
CA LEU A 198 15.89 11.13 -17.48
C LEU A 198 16.97 11.20 -18.56
N ALA A 199 16.55 11.51 -19.79
CA ALA A 199 17.41 11.48 -20.98
C ALA A 199 18.61 12.43 -20.89
N ASN A 200 18.51 13.50 -20.08
CA ASN A 200 19.61 14.44 -19.83
C ASN A 200 20.31 14.19 -18.48
N SER A 201 20.11 13.03 -17.85
CA SER A 201 20.66 12.71 -16.52
C SER A 201 22.18 12.91 -16.44
N ALA A 202 22.93 12.52 -17.48
CA ALA A 202 24.38 12.68 -17.53
C ALA A 202 24.82 14.15 -17.54
N ALA A 203 24.03 15.05 -18.12
CA ALA A 203 24.32 16.49 -18.18
C ALA A 203 23.91 17.24 -16.91
N ILE A 204 23.13 16.61 -16.02
CA ILE A 204 22.70 17.21 -14.75
C ILE A 204 23.82 17.01 -13.73
N SER A 205 24.53 18.07 -13.38
CA SER A 205 25.56 18.06 -12.32
C SER A 205 24.89 17.83 -10.95
N TYR A 206 25.62 17.15 -10.03
CA TYR A 206 25.15 16.99 -8.66
C TYR A 206 24.95 18.35 -7.96
N LEU A 207 25.94 19.24 -8.08
CA LEU A 207 25.84 20.58 -7.51
C LEU A 207 25.11 21.51 -8.45
N GLN A 208 24.06 22.15 -7.94
CA GLN A 208 23.22 23.12 -8.66
C GLN A 208 23.30 24.49 -7.98
N ASN A 209 23.60 25.54 -8.75
CA ASN A 209 23.62 26.93 -8.27
C ASN A 209 22.29 27.67 -8.59
N ASN A 210 21.41 27.03 -9.36
CA ASN A 210 20.11 27.56 -9.71
C ASN A 210 19.02 26.62 -9.14
N ASN A 211 17.95 27.18 -8.60
CA ASN A 211 16.84 26.40 -8.09
C ASN A 211 15.93 25.85 -9.20
N ARG A 212 16.07 26.27 -10.45
CA ARG A 212 15.31 25.74 -11.59
C ARG A 212 16.14 24.73 -12.33
N LEU A 213 15.60 23.54 -12.53
CA LEU A 213 16.23 22.46 -13.26
C LEU A 213 15.30 21.95 -14.37
N GLN A 214 15.87 21.78 -15.57
CA GLN A 214 15.18 21.18 -16.72
C GLN A 214 15.40 19.67 -16.73
N LEU A 215 14.33 18.90 -16.75
CA LEU A 215 14.33 17.46 -16.86
C LEU A 215 13.80 17.06 -18.23
N ARG A 216 14.61 16.42 -19.07
CA ARG A 216 14.12 15.78 -20.30
C ARG A 216 13.79 14.33 -19.98
N ILE A 217 12.51 13.99 -20.09
CA ILE A 217 11.98 12.67 -19.77
C ILE A 217 11.60 11.98 -21.07
N LYS A 218 12.18 10.80 -21.30
CA LYS A 218 11.77 9.88 -22.36
C LYS A 218 11.12 8.68 -21.73
N ALA A 219 10.01 8.24 -22.32
CA ALA A 219 9.32 7.04 -21.87
C ALA A 219 8.72 6.28 -23.05
N SER A 220 8.57 4.98 -22.86
CA SER A 220 7.93 4.10 -23.86
C SER A 220 7.26 2.91 -23.20
N ASP A 221 6.27 2.37 -23.89
CA ASP A 221 5.64 1.09 -23.59
C ASP A 221 5.44 0.33 -24.90
N GLU A 222 5.75 -0.96 -24.92
CA GLU A 222 5.65 -1.78 -26.13
C GLU A 222 4.21 -2.05 -26.53
N ASP A 223 3.35 -2.25 -25.53
CA ASP A 223 1.99 -2.77 -25.75
C ASP A 223 0.89 -1.73 -25.52
N ARG A 224 1.10 -0.76 -24.61
CA ARG A 224 0.05 0.10 -24.07
C ARG A 224 0.33 1.58 -24.26
N VAL A 225 -0.72 2.35 -24.39
CA VAL A 225 -0.60 3.81 -24.36
C VAL A 225 -0.24 4.29 -22.96
N LEU A 226 0.52 5.38 -22.88
CA LEU A 226 0.87 6.01 -21.62
C LEU A 226 -0.35 6.78 -21.07
N ASP A 227 -0.61 6.61 -19.79
CA ASP A 227 -1.72 7.24 -19.07
C ASP A 227 -1.30 8.55 -18.40
N ARG A 228 -0.20 8.52 -17.65
CA ARG A 228 0.29 9.71 -16.92
C ARG A 228 1.79 9.68 -16.65
N LEU A 229 2.33 10.89 -16.39
CA LEU A 229 3.71 11.10 -15.96
C LEU A 229 3.72 11.61 -14.53
N HIS A 230 4.51 10.98 -13.68
CA HIS A 230 4.82 11.45 -12.34
C HIS A 230 6.26 11.94 -12.23
N VAL A 231 6.47 12.95 -11.42
CA VAL A 231 7.79 13.43 -11.00
C VAL A 231 7.73 13.63 -9.51
N PHE A 232 8.72 13.08 -8.81
CA PHE A 232 8.83 13.21 -7.36
C PHE A 232 10.14 13.89 -7.02
N ILE A 233 10.13 14.64 -5.94
CA ILE A 233 11.33 15.22 -5.34
C ILE A 233 11.27 14.89 -3.84
N ASN A 234 12.21 14.09 -3.36
CA ASN A 234 12.21 13.54 -2.00
C ASN A 234 10.88 12.82 -1.70
N ASP A 235 10.44 11.97 -2.61
CA ASP A 235 9.18 11.20 -2.59
C ASP A 235 7.89 12.03 -2.57
N VAL A 236 7.98 13.37 -2.65
CA VAL A 236 6.83 14.25 -2.76
C VAL A 236 6.46 14.45 -4.23
N PRO A 237 5.23 14.14 -4.65
CA PRO A 237 4.80 14.32 -6.04
C PRO A 237 4.78 15.80 -6.41
N PHE A 238 5.56 16.17 -7.44
CA PHE A 238 5.74 17.55 -7.86
C PHE A 238 4.48 18.13 -8.53
N PHE A 239 3.73 17.29 -9.24
CA PHE A 239 2.46 17.65 -9.89
C PHE A 239 1.23 17.12 -9.17
N GLY A 240 1.34 16.90 -7.84
CA GLY A 240 0.30 16.28 -7.04
C GLY A 240 0.09 14.80 -7.32
N LYS A 241 -0.82 14.19 -6.58
CA LYS A 241 -1.08 12.73 -6.62
C LYS A 241 -1.53 12.22 -8.00
N LYS A 242 -2.15 13.07 -8.83
CA LYS A 242 -2.62 12.68 -10.17
C LYS A 242 -1.52 12.69 -11.24
N GLY A 243 -0.42 13.44 -11.02
CA GLY A 243 0.60 13.62 -12.03
C GLY A 243 0.11 14.42 -13.25
N ILE A 244 0.85 14.34 -14.35
CA ILE A 244 0.49 14.95 -15.64
C ILE A 244 -0.29 13.93 -16.47
N ASP A 245 -1.50 14.26 -16.87
CA ASP A 245 -2.37 13.45 -17.72
C ASP A 245 -1.83 13.35 -19.15
N LEU A 246 -1.56 12.14 -19.63
CA LEU A 246 -1.08 11.86 -20.98
C LEU A 246 -2.13 11.20 -21.87
N ARG A 247 -3.31 10.85 -21.35
CA ARG A 247 -4.36 10.11 -22.08
C ARG A 247 -4.80 10.76 -23.36
N HIS A 248 -4.81 12.11 -23.39
CA HIS A 248 -5.15 12.88 -24.58
C HIS A 248 -4.18 12.63 -25.75
N ARG A 249 -2.93 12.23 -25.48
CA ARG A 249 -1.90 11.96 -26.50
C ARG A 249 -2.11 10.63 -27.21
N LYS A 250 -2.80 9.68 -26.60
CA LYS A 250 -3.01 8.31 -27.13
C LYS A 250 -1.74 7.67 -27.69
N SER A 251 -0.60 7.92 -27.04
CA SER A 251 0.73 7.52 -27.50
C SER A 251 1.35 6.49 -26.57
N LYS A 252 2.13 5.57 -27.14
CA LYS A 252 2.98 4.64 -26.42
C LYS A 252 4.34 5.22 -26.07
N THR A 253 4.67 6.42 -26.55
CA THR A 253 5.96 7.07 -26.35
C THR A 253 5.79 8.50 -25.85
N LEU A 254 6.78 8.97 -25.10
CA LEU A 254 6.87 10.32 -24.61
C LEU A 254 8.31 10.83 -24.75
N ASP A 255 8.48 12.03 -25.27
CA ASP A 255 9.72 12.83 -25.14
C ASP A 255 9.27 14.24 -24.77
N THR A 256 9.59 14.68 -23.55
CA THR A 256 9.14 15.96 -23.03
C THR A 256 10.19 16.57 -22.12
N THR A 257 10.20 17.90 -22.07
CA THR A 257 11.03 18.65 -21.12
C THR A 257 10.15 19.39 -20.14
N ILE A 258 10.40 19.22 -18.86
CA ILE A 258 9.70 19.89 -17.78
C ILE A 258 10.67 20.67 -16.90
N SER A 259 10.21 21.78 -16.35
CA SER A 259 10.96 22.56 -15.38
C SER A 259 10.49 22.23 -13.98
N ILE A 260 11.44 21.93 -13.09
CA ILE A 260 11.16 21.73 -11.66
C ILE A 260 11.90 22.78 -10.84
N THR A 261 11.42 23.02 -9.61
CA THR A 261 12.07 23.90 -8.64
C THR A 261 12.71 23.02 -7.55
N LEU A 262 13.97 23.30 -7.22
CA LEU A 262 14.73 22.63 -6.18
C LEU A 262 14.56 23.34 -4.83
N ALA A 263 14.50 22.58 -3.74
CA ALA A 263 14.66 23.13 -2.41
C ALA A 263 16.15 23.22 -2.05
N PRO A 264 16.59 24.14 -1.18
CA PRO A 264 17.96 24.17 -0.68
C PRO A 264 18.36 22.84 -0.06
N GLY A 265 19.59 22.37 -0.35
CA GLY A 265 20.12 21.09 0.08
C GLY A 265 19.82 19.95 -0.89
N GLU A 266 19.73 18.74 -0.38
CA GLU A 266 19.54 17.55 -1.20
C GLU A 266 18.13 17.44 -1.78
N ASN A 267 18.07 17.08 -3.07
CA ASN A 267 16.84 16.79 -3.80
C ASN A 267 17.04 15.46 -4.53
N ASN A 268 16.35 14.43 -4.11
CA ASN A 268 16.32 13.16 -4.81
C ASN A 268 15.17 13.16 -5.81
N ILE A 269 15.50 13.25 -7.10
CA ILE A 269 14.53 13.39 -8.18
C ILE A 269 14.27 12.02 -8.79
N THR A 270 13.01 11.63 -8.89
CA THR A 270 12.57 10.45 -9.63
C THR A 270 11.46 10.81 -10.60
N ALA A 271 11.41 10.10 -11.72
CA ALA A 271 10.32 10.22 -12.67
C ALA A 271 9.81 8.83 -13.04
N SER A 272 8.51 8.72 -13.26
CA SER A 272 7.87 7.50 -13.73
C SER A 272 6.69 7.80 -14.63
N VAL A 273 6.36 6.85 -15.49
CA VAL A 273 5.13 6.86 -16.28
C VAL A 273 4.28 5.66 -15.93
N MET A 274 2.99 5.84 -15.95
CA MET A 274 2.02 4.77 -15.85
C MET A 274 1.38 4.54 -17.21
N ASN A 275 1.17 3.28 -17.59
CA ASN A 275 0.43 2.92 -18.79
C ASN A 275 -1.07 2.71 -18.51
N SER A 276 -1.87 2.55 -19.54
CA SER A 276 -3.32 2.32 -19.43
C SER A 276 -3.70 0.98 -18.75
N ASN A 277 -2.73 0.08 -18.53
CA ASN A 277 -2.92 -1.16 -17.77
C ASN A 277 -2.66 -0.98 -16.26
N GLY A 278 -2.41 0.26 -15.80
CA GLY A 278 -2.11 0.56 -14.39
C GLY A 278 -0.71 0.13 -13.93
N MET A 279 0.18 -0.16 -14.88
CA MET A 279 1.57 -0.51 -14.58
C MET A 279 2.45 0.73 -14.62
N GLU A 280 3.34 0.85 -13.66
CA GLU A 280 4.26 1.99 -13.53
C GLU A 280 5.69 1.58 -13.91
N SER A 281 6.44 2.50 -14.53
CA SER A 281 7.87 2.31 -14.79
C SER A 281 8.68 2.37 -13.49
N TYR A 282 9.86 1.76 -13.49
CA TYR A 282 10.78 1.88 -12.37
C TYR A 282 11.23 3.34 -12.16
N ARG A 283 11.31 3.77 -10.91
CA ARG A 283 11.71 5.12 -10.50
C ARG A 283 13.21 5.18 -10.23
N LYS A 284 14.00 5.47 -11.27
CA LYS A 284 15.45 5.62 -11.10
C LYS A 284 15.79 6.95 -10.43
N PRO A 285 16.49 6.96 -9.27
CA PRO A 285 16.81 8.18 -8.56
C PRO A 285 17.91 8.99 -9.24
N LYS A 286 17.78 10.31 -9.23
CA LYS A 286 18.81 11.28 -9.61
C LYS A 286 18.98 12.28 -8.46
N PRO A 287 19.99 12.10 -7.60
CA PRO A 287 20.31 13.04 -6.54
C PRO A 287 20.96 14.31 -7.11
N VAL A 288 20.55 15.47 -6.62
CA VAL A 288 21.17 16.77 -6.86
C VAL A 288 21.18 17.58 -5.56
N PHE A 289 22.17 18.42 -5.38
CA PHE A 289 22.32 19.33 -4.24
C PHE A 289 22.19 20.76 -4.73
N TYR A 290 21.17 21.48 -4.29
CA TYR A 290 21.01 22.90 -4.59
C TYR A 290 21.66 23.75 -3.48
N GLN A 291 22.65 24.53 -3.87
CA GLN A 291 23.34 25.50 -2.99
C GLN A 291 22.95 26.93 -3.40
N PRO A 292 22.03 27.57 -2.68
CA PRO A 292 21.69 28.96 -2.97
C PRO A 292 22.85 29.90 -2.61
N ALA A 293 23.01 30.98 -3.37
CA ALA A 293 24.05 31.99 -3.14
C ALA A 293 23.87 32.72 -1.78
N ALA A 294 22.66 32.79 -1.25
CA ALA A 294 22.34 33.34 0.05
C ALA A 294 21.40 32.39 0.80
N ALA A 295 21.41 32.45 2.14
CA ALA A 295 20.53 31.62 2.95
C ALA A 295 19.05 31.88 2.61
N VAL A 296 18.34 30.84 2.20
CA VAL A 296 16.91 30.90 1.95
C VAL A 296 16.18 30.68 3.28
N GLY A 297 15.41 31.66 3.69
CA GLY A 297 14.60 31.57 4.91
C GLY A 297 13.59 30.41 4.79
N GLU A 298 13.33 29.75 5.92
CA GLU A 298 12.31 28.72 6.07
C GLU A 298 11.16 29.29 6.89
N LYS A 299 9.94 29.24 6.40
CA LYS A 299 8.72 29.66 7.09
C LYS A 299 7.88 28.43 7.45
N LEU A 300 7.21 28.46 8.59
CA LEU A 300 6.22 27.48 8.97
C LEU A 300 4.81 28.01 8.65
N TYR A 301 4.03 27.23 7.91
CA TYR A 301 2.60 27.41 7.78
C TYR A 301 1.91 26.39 8.70
N PHE A 302 1.22 26.91 9.72
CA PHE A 302 0.47 26.10 10.66
C PHE A 302 -1.02 26.33 10.47
N ILE A 303 -1.74 25.25 10.18
CA ILE A 303 -3.20 25.22 10.17
C ILE A 303 -3.63 24.40 11.37
N GLY A 304 -4.44 25.01 12.25
CA GLY A 304 -4.99 24.35 13.43
C GLY A 304 -6.51 24.33 13.41
N ILE A 305 -7.11 23.15 13.56
CA ILE A 305 -8.55 22.95 13.57
C ILE A 305 -8.90 22.24 14.87
N GLY A 306 -9.67 22.91 15.73
CA GLY A 306 -10.09 22.38 17.02
C GLY A 306 -11.59 22.57 17.22
N ILE A 307 -12.27 21.52 17.67
CA ILE A 307 -13.70 21.57 17.84
C ILE A 307 -14.13 20.90 19.16
N ASP A 308 -14.65 21.71 20.08
CA ASP A 308 -15.19 21.31 21.38
C ASP A 308 -16.71 21.39 21.43
N GLU A 309 -17.32 22.26 20.60
CA GLU A 309 -18.75 22.53 20.59
C GLU A 309 -19.34 22.11 19.25
N PHE A 310 -20.41 21.31 19.32
CA PHE A 310 -21.15 20.82 18.17
C PHE A 310 -22.58 21.31 18.19
N ARG A 311 -23.25 21.32 17.05
CA ARG A 311 -24.69 21.61 16.96
C ARG A 311 -25.51 20.59 17.78
N GLU A 312 -25.10 19.32 17.76
CA GLU A 312 -25.58 18.24 18.63
C GLU A 312 -24.74 18.25 19.91
N SER A 313 -25.18 19.01 20.93
CA SER A 313 -24.38 19.36 22.12
C SER A 313 -24.02 18.19 23.03
N GLU A 314 -24.69 17.05 22.91
CA GLU A 314 -24.36 15.79 23.60
C GLU A 314 -22.98 15.24 23.22
N TYR A 315 -22.45 15.63 22.06
CA TYR A 315 -21.11 15.23 21.58
C TYR A 315 -20.02 16.25 21.88
N ASN A 316 -20.29 17.26 22.71
CA ASN A 316 -19.31 18.30 23.06
C ASN A 316 -18.07 17.69 23.72
N LEU A 317 -16.90 18.20 23.34
CA LEU A 317 -15.58 17.87 23.89
C LEU A 317 -15.11 18.98 24.85
N LYS A 318 -13.92 18.82 25.46
CA LYS A 318 -13.43 19.77 26.47
C LYS A 318 -12.06 20.36 26.16
N TYR A 319 -11.28 19.70 25.33
CA TYR A 319 -9.84 20.01 25.21
C TYR A 319 -9.35 20.26 23.80
N SER A 320 -10.11 19.89 22.75
CA SER A 320 -9.65 19.95 21.36
C SER A 320 -9.22 21.36 20.93
N VAL A 321 -10.01 22.38 21.27
CA VAL A 321 -9.68 23.79 20.99
C VAL A 321 -8.44 24.21 21.78
N LYS A 322 -8.36 23.84 23.06
CA LYS A 322 -7.22 24.15 23.93
C LYS A 322 -5.92 23.54 23.40
N ASP A 323 -5.97 22.29 22.96
CA ASP A 323 -4.79 21.58 22.48
C ASP A 323 -4.25 22.20 21.19
N ILE A 324 -5.12 22.55 20.26
CA ILE A 324 -4.73 23.27 19.04
C ILE A 324 -4.16 24.67 19.36
N ARG A 325 -4.75 25.39 20.32
CA ARG A 325 -4.20 26.70 20.77
C ARG A 325 -2.80 26.54 21.37
N ASN A 326 -2.62 25.58 22.28
CA ASN A 326 -1.33 25.32 22.92
C ASN A 326 -0.27 24.95 21.88
N LEU A 327 -0.63 24.15 20.88
CA LEU A 327 0.26 23.77 19.78
C LEU A 327 0.65 24.99 18.94
N ALA A 328 -0.33 25.84 18.57
CA ALA A 328 -0.09 27.08 17.85
C ALA A 328 0.85 28.04 18.61
N GLU A 329 0.62 28.20 19.91
CA GLU A 329 1.47 29.03 20.76
C GLU A 329 2.90 28.49 20.87
N THR A 330 3.03 27.17 20.98
CA THR A 330 4.34 26.49 21.03
C THR A 330 5.14 26.76 19.77
N PHE A 331 4.49 26.58 18.59
CA PHE A 331 5.14 26.90 17.34
C PHE A 331 5.42 28.37 17.15
N LYS A 332 4.53 29.26 17.62
CA LYS A 332 4.74 30.71 17.57
C LYS A 332 5.99 31.13 18.40
N LYS A 333 6.14 30.55 19.59
CA LYS A 333 7.34 30.77 20.41
C LYS A 333 8.62 30.31 19.73
N LYS A 334 8.56 29.14 19.04
CA LYS A 334 9.72 28.54 18.37
C LYS A 334 10.12 29.25 17.08
N TYR A 335 9.16 29.67 16.28
CA TYR A 335 9.41 30.23 14.94
C TYR A 335 9.38 31.77 14.88
N GLY A 336 8.82 32.44 15.91
CA GLY A 336 8.73 33.92 15.99
C GLY A 336 7.97 34.52 14.79
N SER A 337 8.63 35.40 14.03
CA SER A 337 8.05 36.01 12.81
C SER A 337 8.02 35.09 11.60
N ARG A 338 8.66 33.91 11.67
CA ARG A 338 8.74 32.96 10.56
C ARG A 338 7.61 31.94 10.55
N ILE A 339 6.46 32.26 11.17
CA ILE A 339 5.28 31.40 11.16
C ILE A 339 4.05 32.16 10.64
N SER A 340 3.24 31.48 9.84
CA SER A 340 1.86 31.87 9.53
C SER A 340 0.93 30.91 10.25
N ILE A 341 0.01 31.42 11.06
CA ILE A 341 -0.95 30.63 11.80
C ILE A 341 -2.34 30.95 11.29
N ASP A 342 -3.07 29.92 10.87
CA ASP A 342 -4.48 30.01 10.54
C ASP A 342 -5.22 28.95 11.39
N THR A 343 -6.27 29.36 12.08
CA THR A 343 -7.04 28.45 12.94
C THR A 343 -8.52 28.55 12.68
N LEU A 344 -9.21 27.40 12.82
CA LEU A 344 -10.66 27.32 12.84
C LEU A 344 -11.10 26.63 14.14
N PHE A 345 -12.06 27.24 14.84
CA PHE A 345 -12.58 26.71 16.09
C PHE A 345 -14.10 26.63 16.08
N ASN A 346 -14.64 25.55 16.66
CA ASN A 346 -16.07 25.34 16.91
C ASN A 346 -16.94 25.67 15.68
N SER A 347 -17.84 26.62 15.75
CA SER A 347 -18.78 27.00 14.68
C SER A 347 -18.10 27.46 13.38
N GLN A 348 -16.82 27.79 13.41
CA GLN A 348 -16.04 28.10 12.20
C GLN A 348 -15.66 26.84 11.42
N VAL A 349 -15.67 25.67 12.06
CA VAL A 349 -15.25 24.42 11.43
C VAL A 349 -16.38 23.87 10.57
N THR A 350 -16.34 24.20 9.28
CA THR A 350 -17.21 23.61 8.25
C THR A 350 -16.33 22.98 7.17
N ALA A 351 -16.83 21.98 6.45
CA ALA A 351 -16.08 21.33 5.36
C ALA A 351 -15.55 22.36 4.36
N SER A 352 -16.38 23.34 3.97
CA SER A 352 -15.97 24.39 3.03
C SER A 352 -14.94 25.38 3.61
N ALA A 353 -15.01 25.69 4.91
CA ALA A 353 -14.02 26.55 5.55
C ALA A 353 -12.66 25.87 5.62
N VAL A 354 -12.64 24.57 5.95
CA VAL A 354 -11.41 23.77 5.98
C VAL A 354 -10.77 23.68 4.62
N THR A 355 -11.52 23.31 3.58
CA THR A 355 -10.98 23.13 2.22
C THR A 355 -10.39 24.42 1.65
N ARG A 356 -10.97 25.60 1.99
CA ARG A 356 -10.41 26.91 1.59
C ARG A 356 -9.04 27.24 2.20
N LEU A 357 -8.66 26.62 3.30
CA LEU A 357 -7.32 26.81 3.89
C LEU A 357 -6.19 26.37 2.96
N LYS A 358 -6.48 25.50 1.98
CA LYS A 358 -5.53 25.11 0.95
C LYS A 358 -4.95 26.31 0.19
N ASP A 359 -5.74 27.35 -0.05
CA ASP A 359 -5.27 28.54 -0.76
C ASP A 359 -4.19 29.31 0.01
N LYS A 360 -4.18 29.21 1.33
CA LYS A 360 -3.07 29.72 2.15
C LYS A 360 -1.81 28.88 1.98
N LEU A 361 -1.96 27.57 1.93
CA LEU A 361 -0.83 26.66 1.78
C LEU A 361 -0.18 26.73 0.40
N LYS A 362 -0.95 27.08 -0.64
CA LYS A 362 -0.42 27.34 -2.00
C LYS A 362 0.56 28.54 -2.04
N GLN A 363 0.57 29.40 -1.02
CA GLN A 363 1.50 30.53 -0.92
C GLN A 363 2.86 30.12 -0.35
N SER A 364 3.03 28.87 0.06
CA SER A 364 4.31 28.34 0.56
C SER A 364 5.33 28.20 -0.56
N ASN A 365 6.61 28.15 -0.19
CA ASN A 365 7.72 27.82 -1.07
C ASN A 365 8.23 26.41 -0.80
N GLU A 366 9.08 25.88 -1.68
CA GLU A 366 9.60 24.51 -1.62
C GLU A 366 10.40 24.22 -0.32
N ASN A 367 11.03 25.26 0.28
CA ASN A 367 11.79 25.14 1.52
C ASN A 367 10.92 25.24 2.78
N ASP A 368 9.70 25.76 2.66
CA ASP A 368 8.81 25.98 3.79
C ASP A 368 8.32 24.66 4.39
N LYS A 369 7.89 24.75 5.65
CA LYS A 369 7.20 23.66 6.36
C LYS A 369 5.72 23.92 6.43
N VAL A 370 4.93 22.88 6.33
CA VAL A 370 3.49 22.91 6.51
C VAL A 370 3.10 21.90 7.57
N ILE A 371 2.36 22.34 8.57
CA ILE A 371 1.74 21.49 9.58
C ILE A 371 0.24 21.75 9.57
N VAL A 372 -0.55 20.71 9.37
CA VAL A 372 -2.01 20.75 9.51
C VAL A 372 -2.39 19.87 10.68
N ALA A 373 -3.01 20.48 11.70
CA ALA A 373 -3.43 19.80 12.91
C ALA A 373 -4.97 19.83 13.04
N TYR A 374 -5.54 18.71 13.41
CA TYR A 374 -6.96 18.57 13.71
C TYR A 374 -7.13 17.90 15.07
N SER A 375 -8.03 18.41 15.90
CA SER A 375 -8.49 17.77 17.14
C SER A 375 -10.01 17.87 17.23
N GLY A 376 -10.69 16.71 17.36
CA GLY A 376 -12.13 16.58 17.37
C GLY A 376 -12.58 15.13 17.23
N HIS A 377 -13.86 14.87 16.91
CA HIS A 377 -14.34 13.53 16.66
C HIS A 377 -13.96 13.03 15.28
N GLY A 378 -13.63 11.72 15.20
CA GLY A 378 -13.59 10.95 13.98
C GLY A 378 -14.83 10.06 13.90
N LEU A 379 -15.45 10.00 12.74
CA LEU A 379 -16.72 9.32 12.52
C LEU A 379 -16.57 8.35 11.34
N LEU A 380 -17.22 7.19 11.44
CA LEU A 380 -17.35 6.27 10.31
C LEU A 380 -18.79 6.29 9.80
N SER A 381 -18.96 6.40 8.49
CA SER A 381 -20.26 6.20 7.86
C SER A 381 -20.65 4.72 7.89
N LYS A 382 -21.91 4.42 7.57
CA LYS A 382 -22.38 3.04 7.39
C LYS A 382 -21.58 2.25 6.38
N ASP A 383 -20.92 2.98 5.50
CA ASP A 383 -20.05 2.44 4.47
C ASP A 383 -18.58 2.36 4.88
N LEU A 384 -18.29 2.59 6.17
CA LEU A 384 -16.94 2.62 6.75
C LEU A 384 -16.03 3.70 6.13
N ASP A 385 -16.61 4.77 5.59
CA ASP A 385 -15.89 5.94 5.17
C ASP A 385 -15.57 6.82 6.36
N TYR A 386 -14.33 7.28 6.44
CA TYR A 386 -13.86 8.07 7.57
C TYR A 386 -14.10 9.57 7.35
N TYR A 387 -14.73 10.21 8.32
CA TYR A 387 -15.02 11.63 8.35
C TYR A 387 -14.44 12.26 9.62
N LEU A 388 -13.89 13.45 9.47
CA LEU A 388 -13.61 14.33 10.60
C LEU A 388 -14.86 15.17 10.89
N SER A 389 -15.19 15.32 12.16
CA SER A 389 -16.36 16.10 12.55
C SER A 389 -16.20 17.57 12.18
N THR A 390 -17.28 18.18 11.77
CA THR A 390 -17.46 19.64 11.66
C THR A 390 -18.47 20.09 12.69
N TYR A 391 -18.67 21.40 12.85
CA TYR A 391 -19.64 21.94 13.81
C TYR A 391 -21.06 21.40 13.61
N ASN A 392 -21.48 21.25 12.35
CA ASN A 392 -22.83 20.87 11.95
C ASN A 392 -22.90 19.45 11.35
N VAL A 393 -21.92 18.60 11.63
CA VAL A 393 -21.98 17.19 11.22
C VAL A 393 -23.17 16.50 11.84
N SER A 394 -23.81 15.60 11.12
CA SER A 394 -24.77 14.64 11.71
C SER A 394 -23.99 13.45 12.24
N PHE A 395 -24.03 13.21 13.55
CA PHE A 395 -23.32 12.09 14.17
C PHE A 395 -23.88 10.73 13.75
N SER A 396 -25.20 10.67 13.46
CA SER A 396 -25.85 9.46 12.95
C SER A 396 -25.62 9.21 11.45
N ASN A 397 -25.25 10.26 10.69
CA ASN A 397 -24.97 10.18 9.25
C ASN A 397 -23.83 11.15 8.87
N PRO A 398 -22.54 10.75 9.10
CA PRO A 398 -21.39 11.63 8.91
C PRO A 398 -21.22 12.18 7.48
N GLU A 399 -21.88 11.57 6.49
CA GLU A 399 -21.91 12.09 5.11
C GLU A 399 -22.59 13.46 5.03
N GLU A 400 -23.49 13.74 5.99
CA GLU A 400 -24.12 15.04 6.11
C GLU A 400 -23.21 15.99 6.88
N ASN A 401 -22.59 16.92 6.13
CA ASN A 401 -21.74 17.99 6.62
C ASN A 401 -20.41 17.56 7.28
N GLY A 402 -20.10 16.27 7.44
CA GLY A 402 -18.78 15.83 7.88
C GLY A 402 -17.70 16.18 6.84
N LEU A 403 -16.47 16.30 7.27
CA LEU A 403 -15.32 16.51 6.39
C LEU A 403 -14.74 15.14 6.02
N PRO A 404 -14.87 14.66 4.76
CA PRO A 404 -14.22 13.44 4.33
C PRO A 404 -12.71 13.50 4.56
N TYR A 405 -12.12 12.43 5.05
CA TYR A 405 -10.68 12.37 5.33
C TYR A 405 -9.84 12.74 4.08
N GLU A 406 -10.28 12.29 2.91
CA GLU A 406 -9.59 12.58 1.65
C GLU A 406 -9.55 14.09 1.34
N GLU A 407 -10.59 14.84 1.71
CA GLU A 407 -10.61 16.29 1.51
C GLU A 407 -9.67 16.99 2.50
N PHE A 408 -9.54 16.46 3.72
CA PHE A 408 -8.56 16.95 4.68
C PHE A 408 -7.13 16.66 4.20
N GLU A 409 -6.85 15.42 3.75
CA GLU A 409 -5.58 15.03 3.15
C GLU A 409 -5.23 15.88 1.91
N ASN A 410 -6.24 16.27 1.13
CA ASN A 410 -6.09 17.09 -0.07
C ASN A 410 -5.54 18.50 0.24
N LEU A 411 -5.59 18.98 1.48
CA LEU A 411 -4.94 20.25 1.86
C LEU A 411 -3.44 20.23 1.56
N LEU A 412 -2.79 19.07 1.72
CA LEU A 412 -1.36 18.90 1.51
C LEU A 412 -0.98 18.49 0.07
N ASP A 413 -1.97 18.17 -0.79
CA ASP A 413 -1.70 17.75 -2.16
C ASP A 413 -1.45 18.96 -3.06
N ASN A 414 -0.45 18.86 -3.95
CA ASN A 414 -0.12 19.86 -4.96
C ASN A 414 0.08 21.29 -4.40
N ILE A 415 0.76 21.39 -3.25
CA ILE A 415 1.27 22.64 -2.69
C ILE A 415 2.80 22.70 -2.83
N PRO A 416 3.42 23.89 -2.92
CA PRO A 416 4.88 24.01 -3.14
C PRO A 416 5.74 23.42 -2.03
N ALA A 417 5.38 23.64 -0.76
CA ALA A 417 6.13 23.10 0.36
C ALA A 417 6.28 21.59 0.28
N ARG A 418 7.49 21.07 0.57
CA ARG A 418 7.79 19.64 0.53
C ARG A 418 7.86 19.00 1.90
N LYS A 419 8.11 19.79 2.94
CA LYS A 419 8.11 19.33 4.33
C LYS A 419 6.70 19.48 4.91
N LYS A 420 5.94 18.40 4.90
CA LYS A 420 4.52 18.38 5.23
C LYS A 420 4.27 17.43 6.39
N LEU A 421 3.46 17.85 7.36
CA LEU A 421 3.07 17.04 8.51
C LEU A 421 1.57 17.21 8.77
N MET A 422 0.88 16.10 8.96
CA MET A 422 -0.51 16.07 9.40
C MET A 422 -0.58 15.46 10.79
N LEU A 423 -1.24 16.18 11.71
CA LEU A 423 -1.48 15.75 13.09
C LEU A 423 -2.98 15.59 13.28
N ILE A 424 -3.43 14.40 13.61
CA ILE A 424 -4.85 14.12 13.82
C ILE A 424 -5.02 13.50 15.19
N ASP A 425 -5.74 14.21 16.05
CA ASP A 425 -6.23 13.74 17.33
C ASP A 425 -7.73 13.58 17.25
N ALA A 426 -8.15 12.40 16.77
CA ALA A 426 -9.54 12.05 16.58
C ALA A 426 -9.71 10.54 16.82
N CYS A 427 -10.54 10.21 17.81
CA CYS A 427 -10.96 8.83 18.07
C CYS A 427 -12.21 8.49 17.27
N HIS A 428 -12.50 7.21 17.08
CA HIS A 428 -13.80 6.76 16.62
C HIS A 428 -14.83 7.01 17.74
N SER A 429 -15.59 8.07 17.63
CA SER A 429 -16.70 8.35 18.53
C SER A 429 -18.00 8.25 17.73
N GLY A 430 -18.43 7.02 17.48
CA GLY A 430 -19.81 6.71 17.10
C GLY A 430 -20.34 5.74 18.15
N GLU A 431 -21.54 5.99 18.67
CA GLU A 431 -22.30 4.95 19.35
C GLU A 431 -22.59 3.83 18.34
N VAL A 432 -21.62 2.94 18.18
CA VAL A 432 -21.81 1.66 17.56
C VAL A 432 -21.97 0.68 18.69
N ASP A 433 -22.98 -0.19 18.59
CA ASP A 433 -23.21 -1.28 19.53
C ASP A 433 -21.87 -1.90 19.96
N LYS A 434 -21.75 -2.28 21.25
CA LYS A 434 -20.48 -2.81 21.80
C LYS A 434 -19.90 -3.98 20.99
N GLU A 435 -20.73 -4.72 20.27
CA GLU A 435 -20.33 -5.77 19.35
C GLU A 435 -19.74 -5.24 18.03
N GLU A 436 -20.30 -4.16 17.45
CA GLU A 436 -19.76 -3.47 16.28
C GLU A 436 -18.48 -2.70 16.64
N MET A 437 -18.34 -2.13 17.84
CA MET A 437 -17.09 -1.50 18.32
C MET A 437 -15.92 -2.50 18.39
N LEU A 438 -16.18 -3.76 18.71
CA LEU A 438 -15.16 -4.82 18.70
C LEU A 438 -14.69 -5.14 17.27
N VAL A 439 -15.58 -5.14 16.31
CA VAL A 439 -15.25 -5.33 14.88
C VAL A 439 -14.54 -4.10 14.33
N MET A 440 -15.02 -2.89 14.64
CA MET A 440 -14.43 -1.63 14.20
C MET A 440 -13.03 -1.39 14.80
N ASN A 441 -12.80 -1.72 16.07
CA ASN A 441 -11.46 -1.66 16.68
C ASN A 441 -10.49 -2.64 16.01
N LYS A 442 -10.94 -3.85 15.68
CA LYS A 442 -10.13 -4.81 14.90
C LYS A 442 -9.84 -4.30 13.49
N THR A 443 -10.82 -3.65 12.85
CA THR A 443 -10.66 -3.07 11.52
C THR A 443 -9.74 -1.84 11.55
N ALA A 444 -9.88 -0.98 12.55
CA ALA A 444 -9.00 0.17 12.75
C ALA A 444 -7.55 -0.24 13.02
N ASP A 445 -7.34 -1.26 13.86
CA ASP A 445 -6.03 -1.83 14.12
C ASP A 445 -5.43 -2.49 12.86
N SER A 446 -6.26 -3.17 12.06
CA SER A 446 -5.82 -3.80 10.79
C SER A 446 -5.51 -2.78 9.69
N LEU A 447 -6.12 -1.58 9.74
CA LEU A 447 -5.87 -0.46 8.82
C LEU A 447 -4.69 0.42 9.27
N GLY A 448 -4.06 0.11 10.42
CA GLY A 448 -3.02 0.96 11.02
C GLY A 448 -3.56 2.28 11.58
N LEU A 449 -4.87 2.37 11.80
CA LEU A 449 -5.56 3.54 12.41
C LEU A 449 -5.58 3.40 13.93
N SER A 450 -4.51 2.89 14.54
CA SER A 450 -4.41 2.79 16.00
C SER A 450 -4.32 4.17 16.62
N LYS A 451 -4.85 4.29 17.84
CA LYS A 451 -4.81 5.47 18.71
C LYS A 451 -3.44 6.13 18.67
N GLY A 452 -3.28 7.22 17.93
CA GLY A 452 -2.03 7.94 17.90
C GLY A 452 -1.77 8.68 16.59
N ILE A 453 -0.88 9.58 16.66
CA ILE A 453 -0.41 10.50 15.64
C ILE A 453 -0.05 9.76 14.36
N ILE A 454 -0.78 10.00 13.27
CA ILE A 454 -0.36 9.57 11.93
C ILE A 454 0.70 10.58 11.47
N ILE A 455 1.94 10.16 11.51
CA ILE A 455 3.06 10.91 10.95
C ILE A 455 3.32 10.34 9.57
N ASP A 456 2.87 11.05 8.54
CA ASP A 456 3.28 10.77 7.17
C ASP A 456 4.58 11.54 6.91
N GLN A 457 5.69 10.96 7.35
CA GLN A 457 7.04 11.41 6.98
C GLN A 457 7.63 10.39 6.00
N PRO A 458 8.19 10.83 4.87
CA PRO A 458 9.18 10.01 4.19
C PRO A 458 10.34 9.77 5.17
N GLN A 459 10.56 8.51 5.53
CA GLN A 459 11.68 8.13 6.39
C GLN A 459 12.99 8.56 5.70
N GLN A 460 13.67 9.52 6.30
CA GLN A 460 15.09 9.71 6.08
C GLN A 460 15.82 8.55 6.78
N GLN A 461 16.45 7.71 6.01
CA GLN A 461 17.69 7.03 6.35
C GLN A 461 18.85 7.67 5.61
#